data_67baf5af10f850e1d6a3aa22a6595699
#
_entry.id   67baf5af10f850e1d6a3aa22a6595699
#
_cell.length_a   1.000
_cell.length_b   1.000
_cell.length_c   1.000
_cell.angle_alpha   90.00
_cell.angle_beta   90.00
_cell.angle_gamma   90.00
#
_symmetry.space_group_name_H-M   'P 1'
#
loop_
_entity.id
_entity.type
_entity.pdbx_description
1 polymer ?
#
loop_
_entity_poly.entity_id
_entity_poly.type
_entity_poly.pdbx_seq_one_letter_code
_entity_poly.pdbx_strand_id
1 'polypeptide(L)'
;MEEKKFFRFMEDGAPAHRAKSTKKWHQDRGVKLFEGWPGNSPDLNPIENVWSQMKHLQRHERATSIAGLKRIAQKVWDNITPAYLQSLYESMPRRMQAVVDAQGGHTKY
;
A
#
# COMPACT_ATOMS: atom_id res chain seq x y z
N MET A 1 -29.44 7.92 3.72
CA MET A 1 -28.96 6.54 3.86
C MET A 1 -27.48 6.52 3.51
N GLU A 2 -26.63 6.29 4.51
CA GLU A 2 -25.20 6.21 4.24
C GLU A 2 -24.88 4.91 3.51
N GLU A 3 -24.20 5.04 2.38
CA GLU A 3 -23.68 3.86 1.69
C GLU A 3 -22.66 3.15 2.60
N LYS A 4 -22.91 1.90 2.92
CA LYS A 4 -21.92 1.09 3.62
C LYS A 4 -20.74 0.86 2.69
N LYS A 5 -19.64 1.57 2.93
CA LYS A 5 -18.39 1.32 2.22
C LYS A 5 -17.73 0.09 2.83
N PHE A 6 -17.51 -0.92 2.01
CA PHE A 6 -16.78 -2.11 2.42
C PHE A 6 -15.30 -1.90 2.09
N PHE A 7 -14.46 -1.96 3.13
CA PHE A 7 -13.03 -1.88 2.97
C PHE A 7 -12.43 -3.24 3.26
N ARG A 8 -11.47 -3.64 2.43
CA ARG A 8 -10.64 -4.79 2.67
C ARG A 8 -9.21 -4.34 2.78
N PHE A 9 -8.55 -4.76 3.85
CA PHE A 9 -7.15 -4.44 4.08
C PHE A 9 -6.28 -5.42 3.32
N MET A 10 -5.31 -4.88 2.59
CA MET A 10 -4.37 -5.67 1.81
C MET A 10 -3.00 -5.61 2.47
N GLU A 11 -2.40 -6.78 2.67
CA GLU A 11 -1.04 -6.91 3.19
C GLU A 11 -0.28 -7.96 2.40
N ASP A 12 1.05 -7.85 2.40
CA ASP A 12 1.90 -8.84 1.75
C ASP A 12 2.04 -10.11 2.61
N GLY A 13 2.80 -11.09 2.12
CA GLY A 13 3.04 -12.35 2.83
C GLY A 13 4.18 -12.31 3.83
N ALA A 14 4.63 -11.14 4.28
CA ALA A 14 5.74 -11.02 5.22
C ALA A 14 5.45 -11.79 6.51
N PRO A 15 6.48 -12.41 7.16
CA PRO A 15 6.28 -13.19 8.38
C PRO A 15 5.56 -12.42 9.49
N ALA A 16 5.84 -11.12 9.64
CA ALA A 16 5.17 -10.28 10.63
C ALA A 16 3.66 -10.17 10.38
N HIS A 17 3.24 -10.17 9.12
CA HIS A 17 1.81 -10.11 8.75
C HIS A 17 1.12 -11.46 8.93
N ARG A 18 1.86 -12.56 8.86
CA ARG A 18 1.32 -13.92 9.03
C ARG A 18 1.33 -14.39 10.49
N ALA A 19 1.95 -13.63 11.39
CA ALA A 19 2.05 -13.99 12.79
C ALA A 19 0.66 -14.09 13.44
N LYS A 20 0.50 -15.05 14.37
CA LYS A 20 -0.76 -15.25 15.08
C LYS A 20 -1.21 -14.00 15.84
N SER A 21 -0.28 -13.27 16.44
CA SER A 21 -0.56 -12.02 17.13
C SER A 21 -1.13 -10.94 16.21
N THR A 22 -0.59 -10.81 15.00
CA THR A 22 -1.08 -9.87 13.98
C THR A 22 -2.49 -10.26 13.53
N LYS A 23 -2.72 -11.54 13.25
CA LYS A 23 -4.04 -12.05 12.87
C LYS A 23 -5.08 -11.80 13.96
N LYS A 24 -4.71 -12.04 15.21
CA LYS A 24 -5.58 -11.76 16.35
C LYS A 24 -5.88 -10.27 16.47
N TRP A 25 -4.89 -9.42 16.27
CA TRP A 25 -5.07 -7.97 16.30
C TRP A 25 -6.11 -7.52 15.26
N HIS A 26 -6.02 -8.03 14.04
CA HIS A 26 -6.99 -7.74 12.99
C HIS A 26 -8.38 -8.23 13.37
N GLN A 27 -8.47 -9.46 13.86
CA GLN A 27 -9.73 -10.08 14.26
C GLN A 27 -10.42 -9.30 15.38
N ASP A 28 -9.67 -8.91 16.41
CA ASP A 28 -10.19 -8.17 17.57
C ASP A 28 -10.73 -6.79 17.17
N ARG A 29 -10.23 -6.21 16.08
CA ARG A 29 -10.61 -4.89 15.58
C ARG A 29 -11.55 -4.94 14.37
N GLY A 30 -11.97 -6.11 13.98
CA GLY A 30 -12.88 -6.27 12.84
C GLY A 30 -12.28 -5.87 11.50
N VAL A 31 -10.96 -5.92 11.37
CA VAL A 31 -10.28 -5.64 10.10
C VAL A 31 -10.49 -6.83 9.16
N LYS A 32 -11.09 -6.59 8.01
CA LYS A 32 -11.30 -7.59 6.98
C LYS A 32 -10.14 -7.57 6.00
N LEU A 33 -9.53 -8.72 5.80
CA LEU A 33 -8.40 -8.88 4.89
C LEU A 33 -8.87 -9.33 3.51
N PHE A 34 -8.06 -9.02 2.49
CA PHE A 34 -8.22 -9.62 1.18
C PHE A 34 -7.82 -11.09 1.25
N GLU A 35 -8.77 -11.98 0.96
CA GLU A 35 -8.50 -13.41 0.89
C GLU A 35 -7.91 -13.78 -0.48
N GLY A 36 -6.96 -14.71 -0.48
CA GLY A 36 -6.36 -15.19 -1.71
C GLY A 36 -5.42 -14.20 -2.39
N TRP A 37 -5.04 -13.12 -1.70
CA TRP A 37 -4.10 -12.15 -2.28
C TRP A 37 -2.71 -12.77 -2.42
N PRO A 38 -2.09 -12.68 -3.63
CA PRO A 38 -0.74 -13.24 -3.83
C PRO A 38 0.28 -12.51 -2.94
N GLY A 39 1.04 -13.29 -2.16
CA GLY A 39 1.96 -12.74 -1.15
C GLY A 39 3.16 -11.98 -1.71
N ASN A 40 3.50 -12.18 -2.99
CA ASN A 40 4.63 -11.55 -3.64
C ASN A 40 4.20 -10.93 -4.97
N SER A 41 3.42 -9.85 -4.86
CA SER A 41 2.82 -9.19 -6.02
C SER A 41 2.92 -7.67 -5.88
N PRO A 42 4.15 -7.10 -5.92
CA PRO A 42 4.33 -5.65 -5.79
C PRO A 42 3.61 -4.86 -6.89
N ASP A 43 3.50 -5.44 -8.08
CA ASP A 43 2.82 -4.82 -9.22
C ASP A 43 1.34 -4.57 -8.96
N LEU A 44 0.74 -5.34 -8.07
CA LEU A 44 -0.66 -5.22 -7.68
C LEU A 44 -0.87 -4.38 -6.43
N ASN A 45 0.20 -3.87 -5.83
CA ASN A 45 0.09 -3.12 -4.57
C ASN A 45 0.39 -1.64 -4.80
N PRO A 46 -0.65 -0.77 -4.82
CA PRO A 46 -0.46 0.65 -5.03
C PRO A 46 0.40 1.35 -3.98
N ILE A 47 0.54 0.78 -2.78
CA ILE A 47 1.36 1.37 -1.72
C ILE A 47 2.83 1.51 -2.14
N GLU A 48 3.34 0.61 -2.98
CA GLU A 48 4.70 0.70 -3.52
C GLU A 48 4.91 2.00 -4.30
N ASN A 49 3.88 2.44 -5.04
CA ASN A 49 3.91 3.70 -5.78
C ASN A 49 3.89 4.90 -4.82
N VAL A 50 3.10 4.82 -3.76
CA VAL A 50 3.04 5.87 -2.73
C VAL A 50 4.40 5.99 -2.05
N TRP A 51 5.03 4.89 -1.67
CA TRP A 51 6.36 4.90 -1.05
C TRP A 51 7.43 5.47 -1.99
N SER A 52 7.38 5.14 -3.28
CA SER A 52 8.29 5.70 -4.26
C SER A 52 8.11 7.21 -4.39
N GLN A 53 6.88 7.69 -4.39
CA GLN A 53 6.57 9.11 -4.42
C GLN A 53 7.09 9.82 -3.16
N MET A 54 6.89 9.19 -1.99
CA MET A 54 7.40 9.72 -0.73
C MET A 54 8.92 9.83 -0.73
N LYS A 55 9.62 8.82 -1.21
CA LYS A 55 11.08 8.84 -1.34
C LYS A 55 11.54 9.96 -2.28
N HIS A 56 10.85 10.14 -3.38
CA HIS A 56 11.15 11.21 -4.33
C HIS A 56 10.98 12.59 -3.69
N LEU A 57 9.91 12.81 -2.96
CA LEU A 57 9.63 14.09 -2.32
C LEU A 57 10.62 14.41 -1.18
N GLN A 58 11.12 13.40 -0.47
CA GLN A 58 12.02 13.62 0.67
C GLN A 58 13.51 13.64 0.29
N ARG A 59 13.89 13.36 -0.95
CA ARG A 59 15.30 13.15 -1.33
C ARG A 59 16.21 14.36 -1.07
N HIS A 60 15.65 15.56 -0.93
CA HIS A 60 16.38 16.79 -0.63
C HIS A 60 16.40 17.12 0.87
N GLU A 61 15.76 16.33 1.69
CA GLU A 61 15.69 16.53 3.13
C GLU A 61 16.46 15.41 3.84
N ARG A 62 17.26 15.81 4.84
CA ARG A 62 18.05 14.87 5.63
C ARG A 62 17.60 14.94 7.09
N ALA A 63 17.28 13.77 7.66
CA ALA A 63 17.01 13.68 9.08
C ALA A 63 18.29 13.33 9.83
N THR A 64 18.52 14.03 10.95
CA THR A 64 19.63 13.73 11.86
C THR A 64 19.16 13.03 13.13
N SER A 65 17.86 12.80 13.26
CA SER A 65 17.26 12.14 14.42
C SER A 65 15.99 11.39 13.99
N ILE A 66 15.52 10.49 14.86
CA ILE A 66 14.26 9.78 14.65
C ILE A 66 13.08 10.77 14.62
N ALA A 67 13.08 11.76 15.51
CA ALA A 67 12.04 12.79 15.53
C ALA A 67 12.01 13.60 14.23
N GLY A 68 13.18 13.95 13.69
CA GLY A 68 13.30 14.64 12.41
C GLY A 68 12.78 13.78 11.26
N LEU A 69 13.11 12.49 11.25
CA LEU A 69 12.63 11.55 10.25
C LEU A 69 11.09 11.43 10.27
N LYS A 70 10.51 11.35 11.45
CA LYS A 70 9.05 11.31 11.61
C LYS A 70 8.37 12.56 11.05
N ARG A 71 8.94 13.74 11.32
CA ARG A 71 8.41 15.00 10.78
C ARG A 71 8.45 15.05 9.27
N ILE A 72 9.58 14.63 8.68
CA ILE A 72 9.75 14.57 7.23
C ILE A 72 8.75 13.61 6.63
N ALA A 73 8.61 12.41 7.19
CA ALA A 73 7.67 11.41 6.73
C ALA A 73 6.22 11.92 6.77
N GLN A 74 5.83 12.59 7.86
CA GLN A 74 4.49 13.16 7.99
C GLN A 74 4.25 14.28 6.96
N LYS A 75 5.22 15.16 6.77
CA LYS A 75 5.14 16.23 5.79
C LYS A 75 4.98 15.70 4.37
N VAL A 76 5.77 14.69 4.02
CA VAL A 76 5.71 14.06 2.69
C VAL A 76 4.38 13.35 2.50
N TRP A 77 3.90 12.64 3.51
CA TRP A 77 2.61 11.97 3.50
C TRP A 77 1.47 12.98 3.28
N ASP A 78 1.50 14.11 3.97
CA ASP A 78 0.48 15.14 3.85
C ASP A 78 0.44 15.79 2.45
N ASN A 79 1.54 15.69 1.69
CA ASN A 79 1.62 16.16 0.32
C ASN A 79 1.09 15.15 -0.71
N ILE A 80 0.77 13.93 -0.29
CA ILE A 80 0.10 12.95 -1.17
C ILE A 80 -1.35 13.37 -1.35
N THR A 81 -1.74 13.67 -2.58
CA THR A 81 -3.08 14.20 -2.88
C THR A 81 -4.11 13.08 -3.01
N PRO A 82 -5.38 13.34 -2.65
CA PRO A 82 -6.46 12.40 -2.94
C PRO A 82 -6.58 12.06 -4.42
N ALA A 83 -6.32 13.02 -5.32
CA ALA A 83 -6.34 12.78 -6.75
C ALA A 83 -5.28 11.76 -7.19
N TYR A 84 -4.09 11.83 -6.60
CA TYR A 84 -3.04 10.85 -6.87
C TYR A 84 -3.46 9.45 -6.40
N LEU A 85 -4.01 9.33 -5.19
CA LEU A 85 -4.50 8.06 -4.68
C LEU A 85 -5.63 7.49 -5.53
N GLN A 86 -6.53 8.33 -6.00
CA GLN A 86 -7.61 7.92 -6.90
C GLN A 86 -7.05 7.39 -8.22
N SER A 87 -6.02 8.03 -8.79
CA SER A 87 -5.39 7.57 -10.02
C SER A 87 -4.74 6.20 -9.85
N LEU A 88 -4.15 5.93 -8.70
CA LEU A 88 -3.60 4.61 -8.37
C LEU A 88 -4.69 3.55 -8.28
N TYR A 89 -5.79 3.87 -7.61
CA TYR A 89 -6.94 2.98 -7.52
C TYR A 89 -7.49 2.64 -8.91
N GLU A 90 -7.65 3.65 -9.76
CA GLU A 90 -8.16 3.47 -11.12
C GLU A 90 -7.18 2.71 -12.02
N SER A 91 -5.90 2.61 -11.64
CA SER A 91 -4.92 1.82 -12.37
C SER A 91 -5.04 0.31 -12.11
N MET A 92 -5.74 -0.10 -11.05
CA MET A 92 -5.78 -1.51 -10.63
C MET A 92 -6.27 -2.47 -11.70
N PRO A 93 -7.36 -2.20 -12.44
CA PRO A 93 -7.79 -3.11 -13.50
C PRO A 93 -6.71 -3.33 -14.57
N ARG A 94 -6.00 -2.26 -14.94
CA ARG A 94 -4.90 -2.34 -15.93
C ARG A 94 -3.72 -3.13 -15.38
N ARG A 95 -3.40 -2.97 -14.07
CA ARG A 95 -2.34 -3.73 -13.42
C ARG A 95 -2.64 -5.21 -13.39
N MET A 96 -3.87 -5.55 -13.05
CA MET A 96 -4.32 -6.94 -13.03
C MET A 96 -4.22 -7.56 -14.42
N GLN A 97 -4.64 -6.83 -15.45
CA GLN A 97 -4.54 -7.29 -16.82
C GLN A 97 -3.08 -7.45 -17.25
N ALA A 98 -2.20 -6.53 -16.86
CA ALA A 98 -0.77 -6.62 -17.17
C ALA A 98 -0.13 -7.86 -16.54
N VAL A 99 -0.51 -8.21 -15.31
CA VAL A 99 -0.02 -9.42 -14.65
C VAL A 99 -0.51 -10.68 -15.37
N VAL A 100 -1.77 -10.70 -15.78
CA VAL A 100 -2.33 -11.81 -16.56
C VAL A 100 -1.59 -11.96 -17.88
N ASP A 101 -1.36 -10.85 -18.61
CA ASP A 101 -0.68 -10.86 -19.90
C ASP A 101 0.79 -11.31 -19.77
N ALA A 102 1.43 -10.97 -18.65
CA ALA A 102 2.79 -11.40 -18.33
C ALA A 102 2.85 -12.79 -17.72
N GLN A 103 1.73 -13.50 -17.60
CA GLN A 103 1.62 -14.84 -17.02
C GLN A 103 2.24 -14.92 -15.60
N GLY A 104 2.00 -13.88 -14.80
CA GLY A 104 2.54 -13.79 -13.44
C GLY A 104 3.95 -13.21 -13.35
N GLY A 105 4.56 -12.84 -14.48
CA GLY A 105 5.86 -12.20 -14.52
C GLY A 105 5.82 -10.71 -14.19
N HIS A 106 6.97 -10.08 -14.30
CA HIS A 106 7.10 -8.65 -14.01
C HIS A 106 6.36 -7.78 -15.02
N THR A 107 5.82 -6.65 -14.56
CA THR A 107 5.17 -5.64 -15.39
C THR A 107 5.87 -4.29 -15.22
N LYS A 108 5.40 -3.27 -15.93
CA LYS A 108 5.91 -1.90 -15.80
C LYS A 108 5.51 -1.20 -14.51
N TYR A 109 4.62 -1.78 -13.75
CA TYR A 109 4.13 -1.18 -12.50
C TYR A 109 5.03 -1.53 -11.27
#